data_02a46b076e547051edb429cbb80e40e3
#
_entry.id   02a46b076e547051edb429cbb80e40e3
#
_cell.length_a   1.000
_cell.length_b   1.000
_cell.length_c   1.000
_cell.angle_alpha   90.00
_cell.angle_beta   90.00
_cell.angle_gamma   90.00
#
_symmetry.space_group_name_H-M   'P 1'
#
loop_
_entity.id
_entity.type
_entity.pdbx_description
1 polymer ?
#
loop_
_entity_poly.entity_id
_entity_poly.type
_entity_poly.pdbx_seq_one_letter_code
_entity_poly.pdbx_strand_id
1 'polypeptide(L)'
;MSNRTCVCFDCRTTERVQLLRIARNCRKCHKPAEHGFYKFKIPKRDDESGWAALQKKVRPLNLEIQSKVLSRMRAERVRLERVLSQTPPEKESRRIEIVRKLKMMEQQKSEWLRW
;
A
#
# COMPACT_ATOMS: atom_id res chain seq x y z
N MET A 1 14.96 13.35 3.15
CA MET A 1 13.81 12.47 3.04
C MET A 1 13.94 11.30 3.97
N SER A 2 12.92 11.05 4.74
CA SER A 2 12.91 9.93 5.66
C SER A 2 12.70 8.63 4.91
N ASN A 3 13.61 7.69 5.09
CA ASN A 3 13.39 6.32 4.67
C ASN A 3 12.30 5.70 5.52
N ARG A 4 11.37 5.03 4.88
CA ARG A 4 10.30 4.31 5.57
C ARG A 4 10.68 2.84 5.68
N THR A 5 10.21 2.21 6.73
CA THR A 5 10.52 0.81 7.00
C THR A 5 9.26 -0.03 6.84
N CYS A 6 9.36 -1.13 6.10
CA CYS A 6 8.35 -2.17 6.07
C CYS A 6 8.78 -3.30 6.99
N VAL A 7 7.83 -3.85 7.73
CA VAL A 7 8.07 -4.88 8.74
C VAL A 7 7.25 -6.12 8.42
N CYS A 8 7.90 -7.28 8.41
CA CYS A 8 7.21 -8.56 8.38
C CYS A 8 7.22 -9.14 9.79
N PHE A 9 6.05 -9.22 10.42
CA PHE A 9 5.95 -9.74 11.78
C PHE A 9 6.12 -11.25 11.87
N ASP A 10 5.84 -11.98 10.79
CA ASP A 10 6.03 -13.42 10.75
C ASP A 10 7.52 -13.79 10.68
N CYS A 11 8.28 -13.09 9.85
CA CYS A 11 9.73 -13.32 9.70
C CYS A 11 10.57 -12.49 10.66
N ARG A 12 9.99 -11.48 11.30
CA ARG A 12 10.66 -10.49 12.16
C ARG A 12 11.81 -9.80 11.42
N THR A 13 11.53 -9.43 10.17
CA THR A 13 12.49 -8.75 9.28
C THR A 13 11.98 -7.39 8.88
N THR A 14 12.90 -6.50 8.52
CA THR A 14 12.58 -5.15 8.08
C THR A 14 13.22 -4.87 6.74
N GLU A 15 12.60 -3.99 5.96
CA GLU A 15 13.11 -3.50 4.70
C GLU A 15 12.86 -2.00 4.61
N ARG A 16 13.84 -1.24 4.14
CA ARG A 16 13.67 0.19 3.91
C ARG A 16 13.02 0.41 2.55
N VAL A 17 12.01 1.28 2.52
CA VAL A 17 11.31 1.64 1.29
C VAL A 17 11.22 3.16 1.18
N GLN A 18 11.27 3.67 -0.03
CA GLN A 18 11.19 5.12 -0.28
C GLN A 18 9.75 5.62 -0.35
N LEU A 19 8.80 4.77 -0.77
CA LEU A 19 7.41 5.16 -0.99
C LEU A 19 6.48 4.39 -0.07
N LEU A 20 5.71 5.12 0.77
CA LEU A 20 4.69 4.55 1.64
C LEU A 20 3.45 4.06 0.88
N ARG A 21 3.23 4.56 -0.32
CA ARG A 21 2.00 4.29 -1.08
C ARG A 21 1.97 2.94 -1.76
N ILE A 22 3.12 2.26 -1.83
CA ILE A 22 3.23 0.97 -2.49
C ILE A 22 3.15 -0.11 -1.43
N ALA A 23 2.16 -1.00 -1.55
CA ALA A 23 2.10 -2.19 -0.73
C ALA A 23 3.29 -3.10 -1.07
N ARG A 24 3.96 -3.61 -0.05
CA ARG A 24 5.13 -4.47 -0.21
C ARG A 24 4.88 -5.83 0.38
N ASN A 25 5.46 -6.85 -0.24
CA ASN A 25 5.47 -8.20 0.31
C ASN A 25 6.84 -8.48 0.90
N CYS A 26 6.88 -9.29 1.96
CA CYS A 26 8.14 -9.76 2.52
C CYS A 26 8.90 -10.59 1.49
N ARG A 27 10.20 -10.35 1.36
CA ARG A 27 11.05 -11.09 0.42
C ARG A 27 11.22 -12.56 0.78
N LYS A 28 11.06 -12.90 2.05
CA LYS A 28 11.24 -14.27 2.54
C LYS A 28 9.97 -15.11 2.45
N CYS A 29 8.86 -14.61 2.98
CA CYS A 29 7.61 -15.38 3.06
C CYS A 29 6.55 -14.94 2.07
N HIS A 30 6.77 -13.84 1.34
CA HIS A 30 5.87 -13.25 0.36
C HIS A 30 4.51 -12.80 0.92
N LYS A 31 4.36 -12.77 2.24
CA LYS A 31 3.18 -12.19 2.90
C LYS A 31 3.24 -10.68 2.90
N PRO A 32 2.09 -10.00 2.97
CA PRO A 32 2.08 -8.54 3.06
C PRO A 32 2.86 -8.01 4.24
N ALA A 33 3.75 -7.04 3.98
CA ALA A 33 4.53 -6.37 5.01
C ALA A 33 3.82 -5.09 5.45
N GLU A 34 3.87 -4.79 6.75
CA GLU A 34 3.28 -3.59 7.33
C GLU A 34 4.31 -2.46 7.39
N HIS A 35 3.84 -1.21 7.36
CA HIS A 35 4.72 -0.06 7.56
C HIS A 35 5.09 0.04 9.04
N GLY A 36 6.39 0.03 9.32
CA GLY A 36 6.90 0.07 10.69
C GLY A 36 7.08 1.46 11.26
N PHE A 37 7.01 2.50 10.44
CA PHE A 37 7.21 3.91 10.81
C PHE A 37 8.56 4.20 11.48
N TYR A 38 9.21 5.28 11.11
CA TYR A 38 10.52 5.65 11.65
C TYR A 38 10.52 5.99 13.15
N LYS A 39 9.34 6.32 13.72
CA LYS A 39 9.19 6.65 15.14
C LYS A 39 9.35 5.44 16.06
N PHE A 40 9.13 4.24 15.57
CA PHE A 40 9.09 3.05 16.39
C PHE A 40 10.40 2.30 16.30
N LYS A 41 10.92 1.96 17.47
CA LYS A 41 12.14 1.16 17.58
C LYS A 41 11.81 -0.29 17.21
N ILE A 42 12.65 -0.87 16.37
CA ILE A 42 12.50 -2.26 15.97
C ILE A 42 13.11 -3.15 17.05
N PRO A 43 12.36 -4.10 17.62
CA PRO A 43 12.90 -5.00 18.65
C PRO A 43 13.93 -5.97 18.08
N LYS A 44 14.70 -6.60 18.96
CA LYS A 44 15.57 -7.70 18.58
C LYS A 44 14.73 -8.88 18.10
N ARG A 45 15.31 -9.68 17.23
CA ARG A 45 14.59 -10.77 16.55
C ARG A 45 13.96 -11.78 17.52
N ASP A 46 14.60 -12.05 18.65
CA ASP A 46 14.15 -12.97 19.68
C ASP A 46 13.24 -12.34 20.75
N ASP A 47 12.95 -11.06 20.67
CA ASP A 47 12.11 -10.35 21.63
C ASP A 47 10.63 -10.46 21.25
N GLU A 48 9.98 -11.55 21.63
CA GLU A 48 8.58 -11.80 21.31
C GLU A 48 7.63 -10.73 21.84
N SER A 49 7.82 -10.30 23.09
CA SER A 49 6.97 -9.27 23.69
C SER A 49 7.15 -7.92 22.99
N GLY A 50 8.36 -7.58 22.59
CA GLY A 50 8.66 -6.37 21.83
C GLY A 50 7.97 -6.37 20.46
N TRP A 51 8.00 -7.50 19.74
CA TRP A 51 7.33 -7.63 18.45
C TRP A 51 5.81 -7.55 18.57
N ALA A 52 5.23 -8.17 19.60
CA ALA A 52 3.80 -8.09 19.87
C ALA A 52 3.37 -6.65 20.19
N ALA A 53 4.15 -5.94 21.01
CA ALA A 53 3.89 -4.55 21.35
C ALA A 53 4.01 -3.64 20.12
N LEU A 54 5.01 -3.86 19.27
CA LEU A 54 5.19 -3.11 18.03
C LEU A 54 4.00 -3.32 17.10
N GLN A 55 3.55 -4.56 16.93
CA GLN A 55 2.40 -4.89 16.09
C GLN A 55 1.14 -4.16 16.55
N LYS A 56 0.89 -4.11 17.86
CA LYS A 56 -0.25 -3.38 18.43
C LYS A 56 -0.19 -1.88 18.15
N LYS A 57 1.01 -1.30 18.07
CA LYS A 57 1.20 0.12 17.77
C LYS A 57 1.04 0.43 16.28
N VAL A 58 1.61 -0.41 15.41
CA VAL A 58 1.65 -0.10 13.96
C VAL A 58 0.39 -0.54 13.22
N ARG A 59 -0.28 -1.60 13.66
CA ARG A 59 -1.44 -2.15 12.95
C ARG A 59 -2.59 -1.15 12.79
N PRO A 60 -3.02 -0.41 13.82
CA PRO A 60 -4.05 0.63 13.65
C PRO A 60 -3.63 1.72 12.66
N LEU A 61 -2.36 2.11 12.67
CA LEU A 61 -1.83 3.12 11.75
C LEU A 61 -1.79 2.60 10.31
N ASN A 62 -1.46 1.33 10.12
CA ASN A 62 -1.50 0.69 8.80
C ASN A 62 -2.91 0.60 8.25
N LEU A 63 -3.89 0.26 9.10
CA LEU A 63 -5.30 0.24 8.71
C LEU A 63 -5.80 1.63 8.34
N GLU A 64 -5.36 2.66 9.04
CA GLU A 64 -5.68 4.04 8.70
C GLU A 64 -5.10 4.44 7.34
N ILE A 65 -3.83 4.10 7.07
CA ILE A 65 -3.19 4.35 5.78
C ILE A 65 -3.93 3.60 4.67
N GLN A 66 -4.25 2.32 4.89
CA GLN A 66 -5.02 1.52 3.94
C GLN A 66 -6.36 2.19 3.60
N SER A 67 -7.09 2.61 4.62
CA SER A 67 -8.38 3.29 4.45
C SER A 67 -8.25 4.57 3.62
N LYS A 68 -7.23 5.40 3.90
CA LYS A 68 -6.97 6.64 3.16
C LYS A 68 -6.59 6.36 1.70
N VAL A 69 -5.73 5.38 1.46
CA VAL A 69 -5.31 4.99 0.11
C VAL A 69 -6.50 4.48 -0.69
N LEU A 70 -7.30 3.57 -0.13
CA LEU A 70 -8.47 3.02 -0.80
C LEU A 70 -9.51 4.11 -1.09
N SER A 71 -9.70 5.06 -0.17
CA SER A 71 -10.62 6.19 -0.37
C SER A 71 -10.16 7.08 -1.54
N ARG A 72 -8.87 7.39 -1.61
CA ARG A 72 -8.30 8.16 -2.73
C ARG A 72 -8.42 7.41 -4.06
N MET A 73 -8.18 6.11 -4.06
CA MET A 73 -8.33 5.27 -5.26
C MET A 73 -9.77 5.28 -5.75
N ARG A 74 -10.73 5.20 -4.83
CA ARG A 74 -12.15 5.24 -5.17
C ARG A 74 -12.55 6.55 -5.82
N ALA A 75 -12.11 7.67 -5.25
CA ALA A 75 -12.37 9.01 -5.79
C ALA A 75 -11.73 9.19 -7.17
N GLU A 76 -10.49 8.75 -7.33
CA GLU A 76 -9.77 8.82 -8.62
C GLU A 76 -10.43 7.95 -9.68
N ARG A 77 -10.90 6.76 -9.30
CA ARG A 77 -11.63 5.86 -10.20
C ARG A 77 -12.90 6.52 -10.73
N VAL A 78 -13.68 7.11 -9.85
CA VAL A 78 -14.92 7.82 -10.24
C VAL A 78 -14.59 8.95 -11.22
N ARG A 79 -13.53 9.72 -10.94
CA ARG A 79 -13.08 10.79 -11.82
C ARG A 79 -12.68 10.27 -13.20
N LEU A 80 -11.89 9.20 -13.26
CA LEU A 80 -11.43 8.62 -14.52
C LEU A 80 -12.58 8.01 -15.32
N GLU A 81 -13.53 7.35 -14.67
CA GLU A 81 -14.71 6.79 -15.34
C GLU A 81 -15.56 7.91 -15.95
N ARG A 82 -15.72 9.04 -15.24
CA ARG A 82 -16.43 10.20 -15.76
C ARG A 82 -15.72 10.78 -16.98
N VAL A 83 -14.41 10.97 -16.91
CA VAL A 83 -13.62 11.48 -18.05
C VAL A 83 -13.72 10.54 -19.24
N LEU A 84 -13.67 9.23 -18.99
CA LEU A 84 -13.82 8.22 -20.06
C LEU A 84 -15.19 8.33 -20.76
N SER A 85 -16.27 8.47 -19.99
CA SER A 85 -17.62 8.60 -20.55
C SER A 85 -17.80 9.88 -21.38
N GLN A 86 -17.04 10.93 -21.06
CA GLN A 86 -17.06 12.21 -21.77
C GLN A 86 -16.07 12.29 -22.93
N THR A 87 -15.16 11.33 -23.06
CA THR A 87 -14.16 11.32 -24.12
C THR A 87 -14.75 10.75 -25.41
N PRO A 88 -14.71 11.51 -26.52
CA PRO A 88 -15.28 11.03 -27.78
C PRO A 88 -14.50 9.85 -28.37
N PRO A 89 -15.16 9.00 -29.20
CA PRO A 89 -14.52 7.83 -29.82
C PRO A 89 -13.33 8.18 -30.71
N GLU A 90 -13.30 9.39 -31.27
CA GLU A 90 -12.19 9.87 -32.11
C GLU A 90 -10.87 9.99 -31.34
N LYS A 91 -10.94 10.16 -30.02
CA LYS A 91 -9.76 10.26 -29.15
C LYS A 91 -9.41 8.89 -28.56
N GLU A 92 -9.18 7.93 -29.43
CA GLU A 92 -8.91 6.54 -29.04
C GLU A 92 -7.69 6.40 -28.13
N SER A 93 -6.61 7.09 -28.44
CA SER A 93 -5.38 7.07 -27.63
C SER A 93 -5.65 7.49 -26.18
N ARG A 94 -6.44 8.54 -25.99
CA ARG A 94 -6.83 9.03 -24.68
C ARG A 94 -7.68 8.01 -23.92
N ARG A 95 -8.62 7.39 -24.59
CA ARG A 95 -9.48 6.36 -24.00
C ARG A 95 -8.67 5.16 -23.54
N ILE A 96 -7.74 4.69 -24.36
CA ILE A 96 -6.84 3.58 -24.05
C ILE A 96 -6.00 3.91 -22.80
N GLU A 97 -5.47 5.12 -22.71
CA GLU A 97 -4.68 5.58 -21.57
C GLU A 97 -5.51 5.54 -20.27
N ILE A 98 -6.76 6.03 -20.30
CA ILE A 98 -7.65 6.02 -19.14
C ILE A 98 -7.98 4.60 -18.71
N VAL A 99 -8.32 3.72 -19.65
CA VAL A 99 -8.62 2.31 -19.35
C VAL A 99 -7.42 1.62 -18.73
N ARG A 100 -6.22 1.91 -19.23
CA ARG A 100 -4.97 1.36 -18.67
C ARG A 100 -4.76 1.81 -17.22
N LYS A 101 -4.99 3.09 -16.92
CA LYS A 101 -4.91 3.62 -15.54
C LYS A 101 -5.93 2.94 -14.62
N LEU A 102 -7.15 2.72 -15.09
CA LEU A 102 -8.19 2.04 -14.31
C LEU A 102 -7.78 0.59 -13.97
N LYS A 103 -7.20 -0.12 -14.93
CA LYS A 103 -6.70 -1.49 -14.70
C LYS A 103 -5.57 -1.51 -13.67
N MET A 104 -4.64 -0.57 -13.74
CA MET A 104 -3.55 -0.45 -12.77
C MET A 104 -4.09 -0.17 -11.37
N MET A 105 -5.10 0.67 -11.24
CA MET A 105 -5.74 0.96 -9.96
C MET A 105 -6.40 -0.27 -9.35
N GLU A 106 -7.07 -1.10 -10.15
CA GLU A 106 -7.65 -2.35 -9.67
C GLU A 106 -6.59 -3.31 -9.11
N GLN A 107 -5.44 -3.41 -9.78
CA GLN A 107 -4.33 -4.21 -9.33
C GLN A 107 -3.75 -3.69 -8.00
N GLN A 108 -3.54 -2.39 -7.88
CA GLN A 108 -3.05 -1.76 -6.66
C GLN A 108 -4.05 -1.95 -5.50
N LYS A 109 -5.34 -1.81 -5.77
CA LYS A 109 -6.38 -2.04 -4.78
C LYS A 109 -6.32 -3.46 -4.23
N SER A 110 -6.17 -4.45 -5.11
CA SER A 110 -6.02 -5.85 -4.73
C SER A 110 -4.82 -6.06 -3.80
N GLU A 111 -3.69 -5.42 -4.09
CA GLU A 111 -2.50 -5.49 -3.26
C GLU A 111 -2.73 -4.91 -1.87
N TRP A 112 -3.38 -3.75 -1.77
CA TRP A 112 -3.68 -3.10 -0.50
C TRP A 112 -4.69 -3.88 0.35
N LEU A 113 -5.58 -4.65 -0.27
CA LEU A 113 -6.58 -5.45 0.44
C LEU A 113 -6.03 -6.74 1.04
N ARG A 114 -4.79 -7.10 0.76
CA ARG A 114 -4.15 -8.30 1.32
C ARG A 114 -3.82 -8.19 2.81
N TRP A 115 -3.84 -7.00 3.35
CA TRP A 115 -3.52 -6.79 4.77
C TRP A 115 -4.63 -7.29 5.70
#